data_1a44d7909c65dd33736509a9ab818c16
#
_entry.id   1a44d7909c65dd33736509a9ab818c16
#
_cell.length_a   1.000
_cell.length_b   1.000
_cell.length_c   1.000
_cell.angle_alpha   90.00
_cell.angle_beta   90.00
_cell.angle_gamma   90.00
#
_symmetry.space_group_name_H-M   'P 1'
#
loop_
_entity.id
_entity.type
_entity.pdbx_description
1 polymer ?
#
loop_
_entity_poly.entity_id
_entity_poly.type
_entity_poly.pdbx_seq_one_letter_code
_entity_poly.pdbx_strand_id
1 'polypeptide(L)'
;MRPEESLLANVKMAPRDAILGLTETYVADPNPKKVNLGVGVYYDDQGKVPLLECVRRADEALTAAGIARPYLAMDGSPEFVRAVQTLLFGADHPAVAQGRVTTVQAVGGTGGLKVGADFIRRFAPEAVLYMSDPSYDNHRPLFEEAGFRVETYPYYDPRTRGIRFAEMIEFLRDIPKSSVALLHACCHNPTGVDIRGEQWKDVI
;
A
#
# COMPACT_ATOMS: atom_id res chain seq x y z
N MET A 1 33.51 15.03 22.73
CA MET A 1 32.07 15.39 22.69
C MET A 1 31.38 14.51 23.69
N ARG A 2 30.69 15.05 24.69
CA ARG A 2 29.95 14.23 25.65
C ARG A 2 28.75 13.61 24.90
N PRO A 3 28.31 12.37 25.25
CA PRO A 3 27.16 11.73 24.59
C PRO A 3 25.90 12.60 24.62
N GLU A 4 25.75 13.43 25.63
CA GLU A 4 24.62 14.34 25.83
C GLU A 4 24.62 15.57 24.88
N GLU A 5 25.75 15.84 24.22
CA GLU A 5 25.92 16.94 23.24
C GLU A 5 25.68 16.48 21.78
N SER A 6 25.40 15.20 21.58
CA SER A 6 25.10 14.68 20.23
C SER A 6 23.70 15.08 19.78
N LEU A 7 23.58 15.56 18.53
CA LEU A 7 22.30 15.80 17.89
C LEU A 7 21.39 14.55 17.90
N LEU A 8 21.99 13.36 17.97
CA LEU A 8 21.35 12.07 17.98
C LEU A 8 21.11 11.47 19.36
N ALA A 9 21.43 12.23 20.46
CA ALA A 9 21.30 11.71 21.82
C ALA A 9 19.87 11.23 22.17
N ASN A 10 18.87 11.82 21.55
CA ASN A 10 17.46 11.49 21.79
C ASN A 10 16.89 10.44 20.82
N VAL A 11 17.71 9.92 19.90
CA VAL A 11 17.28 8.86 18.97
C VAL A 11 17.17 7.55 19.75
N LYS A 12 15.94 7.07 19.89
CA LYS A 12 15.67 5.77 20.52
C LYS A 12 15.83 4.66 19.49
N MET A 13 16.41 3.53 19.93
CA MET A 13 16.44 2.33 19.11
C MET A 13 15.00 1.91 18.80
N ALA A 14 14.65 1.77 17.52
CA ALA A 14 13.39 1.21 17.10
C ALA A 14 13.26 -0.26 17.57
N PRO A 15 12.04 -0.75 17.87
CA PRO A 15 11.86 -2.16 18.12
C PRO A 15 12.30 -2.96 16.89
N ARG A 16 12.68 -4.23 17.13
CA ARG A 16 13.03 -5.14 16.03
C ARG A 16 11.83 -5.28 15.09
N ASP A 17 12.07 -5.20 13.78
CA ASP A 17 11.04 -5.40 12.78
C ASP A 17 10.39 -6.78 12.95
N ALA A 18 9.06 -6.81 13.13
CA ALA A 18 8.33 -8.03 13.43
C ALA A 18 8.34 -9.02 12.26
N ILE A 19 8.36 -8.52 11.02
CA ILE A 19 8.32 -9.34 9.81
C ILE A 19 9.70 -9.90 9.48
N LEU A 20 10.73 -9.05 9.45
CA LEU A 20 12.11 -9.49 9.16
C LEU A 20 12.65 -10.40 10.27
N GLY A 21 12.27 -10.15 11.53
CA GLY A 21 12.60 -11.02 12.65
C GLY A 21 12.02 -12.43 12.52
N LEU A 22 10.84 -12.59 11.93
CA LEU A 22 10.24 -13.90 11.62
C LEU A 22 11.04 -14.66 10.56
N THR A 23 11.57 -13.97 9.55
CA THR A 23 12.42 -14.58 8.51
C THR A 23 13.68 -15.21 9.11
N GLU A 24 14.35 -14.52 10.04
CA GLU A 24 15.52 -15.06 10.73
C GLU A 24 15.15 -16.30 11.59
N THR A 25 14.03 -16.24 12.29
CA THR A 25 13.52 -17.36 13.10
C THR A 25 13.17 -18.54 12.20
N TYR A 26 12.50 -18.29 11.07
CA TYR A 26 12.21 -19.31 10.08
C TYR A 26 13.47 -19.98 9.54
N VAL A 27 14.50 -19.22 9.20
CA VAL A 27 15.77 -19.77 8.70
C VAL A 27 16.45 -20.65 9.76
N ALA A 28 16.43 -20.23 11.02
CA ALA A 28 17.04 -20.95 12.13
C ALA A 28 16.27 -22.20 12.58
N ASP A 29 14.98 -22.35 12.25
CA ASP A 29 14.17 -23.51 12.60
C ASP A 29 14.63 -24.74 11.79
N PRO A 30 15.04 -25.86 12.43
CA PRO A 30 15.47 -27.08 11.74
C PRO A 30 14.31 -27.92 11.21
N ASN A 31 13.05 -27.59 11.48
CA ASN A 31 11.90 -28.37 11.06
C ASN A 31 11.78 -28.42 9.53
N PRO A 32 11.90 -29.60 8.88
CA PRO A 32 11.81 -29.72 7.42
C PRO A 32 10.41 -29.44 6.85
N LYS A 33 9.36 -29.46 7.71
CA LYS A 33 7.97 -29.20 7.33
C LYS A 33 7.54 -27.75 7.55
N LYS A 34 8.50 -26.86 7.88
CA LYS A 34 8.20 -25.45 8.09
C LYS A 34 7.74 -24.76 6.80
N VAL A 35 6.80 -23.81 6.93
CA VAL A 35 6.30 -22.99 5.83
C VAL A 35 6.50 -21.53 6.19
N ASN A 36 7.08 -20.73 5.28
CA ASN A 36 7.24 -19.30 5.49
C ASN A 36 5.97 -18.56 5.08
N LEU A 37 5.30 -17.96 6.05
CA LEU A 37 4.12 -17.11 5.85
C LEU A 37 4.39 -15.65 6.29
N GLY A 38 5.66 -15.30 6.53
CA GLY A 38 6.03 -14.01 7.07
C GLY A 38 5.93 -12.84 6.07
N VAL A 39 6.12 -13.11 4.79
CA VAL A 39 6.10 -12.07 3.74
C VAL A 39 5.17 -12.51 2.61
N GLY A 40 4.30 -11.60 2.16
CA GLY A 40 3.40 -11.82 1.03
C GLY A 40 4.14 -11.78 -0.31
N VAL A 41 4.78 -12.87 -0.67
CA VAL A 41 5.51 -13.05 -1.95
C VAL A 41 4.94 -14.28 -2.64
N TYR A 42 4.83 -14.22 -3.97
CA TYR A 42 4.46 -15.38 -4.75
C TYR A 42 5.60 -16.42 -4.76
N TYR A 43 5.26 -17.65 -4.40
CA TYR A 43 6.17 -18.79 -4.47
C TYR A 43 5.63 -19.81 -5.47
N ASP A 44 6.53 -20.44 -6.23
CA ASP A 44 6.21 -21.58 -7.07
C ASP A 44 6.01 -22.88 -6.25
N ASP A 45 5.65 -23.97 -6.90
CA ASP A 45 5.43 -25.27 -6.27
C ASP A 45 6.71 -25.85 -5.61
N GLN A 46 7.89 -25.32 -5.92
CA GLN A 46 9.17 -25.65 -5.31
C GLN A 46 9.55 -24.71 -4.16
N GLY A 47 8.66 -23.77 -3.80
CA GLY A 47 8.89 -22.80 -2.72
C GLY A 47 9.93 -21.72 -3.09
N LYS A 48 10.14 -21.45 -4.36
CA LYS A 48 11.02 -20.40 -4.85
C LYS A 48 10.23 -19.22 -5.41
N VAL A 49 10.78 -18.03 -5.31
CA VAL A 49 10.25 -16.85 -6.00
C VAL A 49 10.67 -16.94 -7.46
N PRO A 50 9.74 -17.15 -8.42
CA PRO A 50 10.10 -17.28 -9.80
C PRO A 50 10.37 -15.91 -10.45
N LEU A 51 11.31 -15.85 -11.38
CA LEU A 51 11.40 -14.72 -12.29
C LEU A 51 10.31 -14.87 -13.35
N LEU A 52 9.32 -13.99 -13.32
CA LEU A 52 8.22 -14.02 -14.28
C LEU A 52 8.73 -13.74 -15.70
N GLU A 53 8.24 -14.49 -16.69
CA GLU A 53 8.67 -14.35 -18.09
C GLU A 53 8.42 -12.95 -18.65
N CYS A 54 7.33 -12.29 -18.27
CA CYS A 54 7.06 -10.90 -18.68
C CYS A 54 8.09 -9.91 -18.11
N VAL A 55 8.58 -10.12 -16.88
CA VAL A 55 9.62 -9.29 -16.26
C VAL A 55 10.96 -9.54 -16.99
N ARG A 56 11.33 -10.79 -17.21
CA ARG A 56 12.56 -11.15 -17.96
C ARG A 56 12.59 -10.48 -19.33
N ARG A 57 11.50 -10.56 -20.08
CA ARG A 57 11.39 -9.90 -21.40
C ARG A 57 11.46 -8.39 -21.32
N ALA A 58 10.86 -7.78 -20.30
CA ALA A 58 10.94 -6.35 -20.10
C ALA A 58 12.37 -5.89 -19.80
N ASP A 59 13.09 -6.62 -18.93
CA ASP A 59 14.49 -6.33 -18.59
C ASP A 59 15.41 -6.45 -19.82
N GLU A 60 15.22 -7.49 -20.62
CA GLU A 60 15.97 -7.68 -21.87
C GLU A 60 15.70 -6.55 -22.87
N ALA A 61 14.43 -6.16 -23.03
CA ALA A 61 14.04 -5.07 -23.92
C ALA A 61 14.62 -3.72 -23.46
N LEU A 62 14.55 -3.42 -22.16
CA LEU A 62 15.13 -2.21 -21.59
C LEU A 62 16.66 -2.17 -21.73
N THR A 63 17.31 -3.30 -21.54
CA THR A 63 18.77 -3.43 -21.70
C THR A 63 19.18 -3.24 -23.16
N ALA A 64 18.48 -3.89 -24.08
CA ALA A 64 18.77 -3.80 -25.53
C ALA A 64 18.50 -2.40 -26.09
N ALA A 65 17.51 -1.69 -25.56
CA ALA A 65 17.19 -0.33 -25.99
C ALA A 65 18.27 0.69 -25.63
N GLY A 66 19.12 0.42 -24.63
CA GLY A 66 20.23 1.30 -24.23
C GLY A 66 19.83 2.73 -23.90
N ILE A 67 18.60 2.93 -23.40
CA ILE A 67 18.04 4.26 -23.16
C ILE A 67 18.75 4.94 -21.99
N ALA A 68 19.21 6.16 -22.22
CA ALA A 68 19.71 7.03 -21.17
C ALA A 68 18.62 7.26 -20.10
N ARG A 69 19.04 7.39 -18.83
CA ARG A 69 18.14 7.58 -17.69
C ARG A 69 18.30 9.00 -17.12
N PRO A 70 17.78 10.02 -17.82
CA PRO A 70 17.77 11.41 -17.33
C PRO A 70 16.76 11.57 -16.20
N TYR A 71 16.71 12.77 -15.65
CA TYR A 71 15.60 13.16 -14.76
C TYR A 71 14.27 13.07 -15.51
N LEU A 72 13.28 12.49 -14.87
CA LEU A 72 11.90 12.48 -15.34
C LEU A 72 11.21 13.81 -15.01
N ALA A 73 10.07 14.05 -15.64
CA ALA A 73 9.13 15.06 -15.20
C ALA A 73 8.62 14.76 -13.78
N MET A 74 8.09 15.75 -13.06
CA MET A 74 7.66 15.59 -11.66
C MET A 74 6.53 14.57 -11.49
N ASP A 75 5.72 14.37 -12.52
CA ASP A 75 4.63 13.38 -12.56
C ASP A 75 5.08 12.01 -13.13
N GLY A 76 6.32 11.90 -13.57
CA GLY A 76 6.91 10.66 -14.06
C GLY A 76 6.99 10.55 -15.58
N SER A 77 7.21 9.32 -16.08
CA SER A 77 7.21 9.02 -17.52
C SER A 77 5.79 9.02 -18.09
N PRO A 78 5.50 9.77 -19.16
CA PRO A 78 4.19 9.74 -19.81
C PRO A 78 3.77 8.35 -20.30
N GLU A 79 4.74 7.53 -20.73
CA GLU A 79 4.51 6.16 -21.18
C GLU A 79 4.07 5.28 -20.03
N PHE A 80 4.74 5.38 -18.88
CA PHE A 80 4.38 4.68 -17.65
C PHE A 80 2.99 5.08 -17.18
N VAL A 81 2.70 6.38 -17.11
CA VAL A 81 1.40 6.93 -16.69
C VAL A 81 0.28 6.36 -17.57
N ARG A 82 0.41 6.40 -18.89
CA ARG A 82 -0.58 5.83 -19.83
C ARG A 82 -0.75 4.33 -19.65
N ALA A 83 0.34 3.58 -19.51
CA ALA A 83 0.30 2.14 -19.33
C ALA A 83 -0.45 1.74 -18.03
N VAL A 84 -0.19 2.45 -16.94
CA VAL A 84 -0.88 2.24 -15.65
C VAL A 84 -2.37 2.58 -15.75
N GLN A 85 -2.73 3.68 -16.37
CA GLN A 85 -4.13 4.05 -16.60
C GLN A 85 -4.86 2.98 -17.42
N THR A 86 -4.24 2.52 -18.50
CA THR A 86 -4.80 1.46 -19.35
C THR A 86 -4.95 0.14 -18.57
N LEU A 87 -3.96 -0.20 -17.74
CA LEU A 87 -4.00 -1.42 -16.95
C LEU A 87 -5.13 -1.41 -15.91
N LEU A 88 -5.35 -0.27 -15.24
CA LEU A 88 -6.32 -0.16 -14.15
C LEU A 88 -7.75 0.06 -14.64
N PHE A 89 -7.93 0.86 -15.68
CA PHE A 89 -9.24 1.31 -16.12
C PHE A 89 -9.68 0.73 -17.47
N GLY A 90 -8.76 0.18 -18.25
CA GLY A 90 -8.99 -0.15 -19.66
C GLY A 90 -8.74 1.06 -20.59
N ALA A 91 -8.34 0.75 -21.83
CA ALA A 91 -7.94 1.76 -22.80
C ALA A 91 -9.07 2.77 -23.13
N ASP A 92 -10.32 2.29 -23.17
CA ASP A 92 -11.49 3.07 -23.61
C ASP A 92 -12.36 3.57 -22.44
N HIS A 93 -11.84 3.54 -21.20
CA HIS A 93 -12.62 3.96 -20.05
C HIS A 93 -12.96 5.46 -20.11
N PRO A 94 -14.23 5.87 -19.96
CA PRO A 94 -14.63 7.28 -20.11
C PRO A 94 -13.89 8.26 -19.21
N ALA A 95 -13.53 7.86 -17.99
CA ALA A 95 -12.78 8.71 -17.08
C ALA A 95 -11.38 9.05 -17.60
N VAL A 96 -10.72 8.11 -18.28
CA VAL A 96 -9.42 8.32 -18.91
C VAL A 96 -9.57 9.21 -20.15
N ALA A 97 -10.51 8.88 -21.02
CA ALA A 97 -10.76 9.64 -22.26
C ALA A 97 -11.17 11.10 -21.99
N GLN A 98 -11.87 11.36 -20.90
CA GLN A 98 -12.31 12.72 -20.48
C GLN A 98 -11.28 13.45 -19.61
N GLY A 99 -10.07 12.91 -19.42
CA GLY A 99 -9.04 13.55 -18.60
C GLY A 99 -9.37 13.65 -17.10
N ARG A 100 -10.27 12.79 -16.58
CA ARG A 100 -10.65 12.77 -15.17
C ARG A 100 -9.74 11.91 -14.28
N VAL A 101 -8.70 11.33 -14.86
CA VAL A 101 -7.71 10.50 -14.14
C VAL A 101 -6.37 11.20 -14.17
N THR A 102 -5.85 11.53 -13.00
CA THR A 102 -4.48 11.99 -12.83
C THR A 102 -3.64 10.86 -12.24
N THR A 103 -2.48 10.62 -12.81
CA THR A 103 -1.56 9.57 -12.37
C THR A 103 -0.18 10.17 -12.18
N VAL A 104 0.45 9.85 -11.06
CA VAL A 104 1.80 10.29 -10.72
C VAL A 104 2.64 9.07 -10.41
N GLN A 105 3.81 8.98 -11.04
CA GLN A 105 4.79 7.95 -10.75
C GLN A 105 5.49 8.24 -9.43
N ALA A 106 5.55 7.24 -8.55
CA ALA A 106 6.18 7.36 -7.23
C ALA A 106 7.06 6.14 -6.93
N VAL A 107 7.84 6.23 -5.86
CA VAL A 107 8.73 5.14 -5.43
C VAL A 107 7.92 4.12 -4.63
N GLY A 108 7.40 3.10 -5.34
CA GLY A 108 6.61 2.03 -4.75
C GLY A 108 5.29 2.50 -4.13
N GLY A 109 4.55 1.58 -3.50
CA GLY A 109 3.26 1.87 -2.87
C GLY A 109 3.37 2.85 -1.70
N THR A 110 4.38 2.70 -0.85
CA THR A 110 4.63 3.61 0.28
C THR A 110 4.88 5.04 -0.19
N GLY A 111 5.72 5.21 -1.22
CA GLY A 111 5.97 6.53 -1.80
C GLY A 111 4.72 7.14 -2.42
N GLY A 112 3.91 6.34 -3.11
CA GLY A 112 2.63 6.77 -3.68
C GLY A 112 1.64 7.23 -2.61
N LEU A 113 1.48 6.44 -1.55
CA LEU A 113 0.63 6.80 -0.42
C LEU A 113 1.11 8.08 0.29
N LYS A 114 2.44 8.25 0.46
CA LYS A 114 3.00 9.46 1.08
C LYS A 114 2.73 10.71 0.25
N VAL A 115 2.93 10.64 -1.06
CA VAL A 115 2.61 11.76 -1.98
C VAL A 115 1.12 12.11 -1.90
N GLY A 116 0.24 11.09 -1.91
CA GLY A 116 -1.20 11.29 -1.76
C GLY A 116 -1.57 11.89 -0.41
N ALA A 117 -0.96 11.41 0.67
CA ALA A 117 -1.19 11.90 2.03
C ALA A 117 -0.79 13.38 2.16
N ASP A 118 0.41 13.74 1.72
CA ASP A 118 0.90 15.13 1.76
C ASP A 118 0.04 16.07 0.91
N PHE A 119 -0.40 15.59 -0.25
CA PHE A 119 -1.32 16.34 -1.11
C PHE A 119 -2.65 16.62 -0.41
N ILE A 120 -3.31 15.58 0.13
CA ILE A 120 -4.60 15.74 0.82
C ILE A 120 -4.44 16.64 2.05
N ARG A 121 -3.41 16.43 2.85
CA ARG A 121 -3.15 17.23 4.05
C ARG A 121 -3.00 18.71 3.76
N ARG A 122 -2.43 19.06 2.62
CA ARG A 122 -2.28 20.46 2.18
C ARG A 122 -3.62 21.16 1.94
N PHE A 123 -4.63 20.44 1.46
CA PHE A 123 -5.95 21.01 1.12
C PHE A 123 -7.03 20.73 2.17
N ALA A 124 -6.81 19.73 3.02
CA ALA A 124 -7.72 19.36 4.10
C ALA A 124 -6.93 19.17 5.41
N PRO A 125 -6.40 20.26 6.00
CA PRO A 125 -5.49 20.19 7.15
C PRO A 125 -6.12 19.62 8.41
N GLU A 126 -7.44 19.67 8.55
CA GLU A 126 -8.17 19.15 9.71
C GLU A 126 -8.78 17.76 9.46
N ALA A 127 -8.53 17.15 8.29
CA ALA A 127 -9.09 15.86 7.96
C ALA A 127 -8.58 14.76 8.91
N VAL A 128 -9.48 13.91 9.37
CA VAL A 128 -9.15 12.66 10.06
C VAL A 128 -9.11 11.55 9.02
N LEU A 129 -8.09 10.71 9.09
CA LEU A 129 -8.00 9.54 8.24
C LEU A 129 -8.54 8.32 8.98
N TYR A 130 -9.44 7.60 8.33
CA TYR A 130 -10.01 6.35 8.82
C TYR A 130 -9.50 5.19 7.97
N MET A 131 -8.92 4.17 8.61
CA MET A 131 -8.44 2.95 7.96
C MET A 131 -9.11 1.71 8.56
N SER A 132 -9.08 0.59 7.86
CA SER A 132 -9.66 -0.68 8.35
C SER A 132 -8.97 -1.18 9.62
N ASP A 133 -9.72 -1.90 10.47
CA ASP A 133 -9.20 -2.65 11.60
C ASP A 133 -9.36 -4.16 11.33
N PRO A 134 -8.23 -4.91 11.16
CA PRO A 134 -6.85 -4.45 11.00
C PRO A 134 -6.57 -3.80 9.64
N SER A 135 -5.38 -3.22 9.49
CA SER A 135 -4.85 -2.70 8.22
C SER A 135 -3.37 -3.06 8.09
N TYR A 136 -2.77 -2.78 6.93
CA TYR A 136 -1.34 -2.94 6.74
C TYR A 136 -0.56 -2.04 7.70
N ASP A 137 0.40 -2.62 8.43
CA ASP A 137 1.11 -1.98 9.54
C ASP A 137 1.76 -0.64 9.17
N ASN A 138 2.18 -0.50 7.91
CA ASN A 138 2.81 0.73 7.44
C ASN A 138 1.82 1.89 7.19
N HIS A 139 0.51 1.63 7.14
CA HIS A 139 -0.46 2.69 6.88
C HIS A 139 -0.49 3.73 8.00
N ARG A 140 -0.65 3.29 9.25
CA ARG A 140 -0.76 4.19 10.40
C ARG A 140 0.45 5.14 10.51
N PRO A 141 1.70 4.65 10.64
CA PRO A 141 2.83 5.55 10.80
C PRO A 141 3.02 6.47 9.59
N LEU A 142 2.75 6.00 8.36
CA LEU A 142 2.87 6.83 7.17
C LEU A 142 1.94 8.05 7.21
N PHE A 143 0.68 7.84 7.57
CA PHE A 143 -0.30 8.92 7.61
C PHE A 143 -0.15 9.82 8.85
N GLU A 144 0.25 9.26 10.00
CA GLU A 144 0.59 10.04 11.19
C GLU A 144 1.79 10.96 10.92
N GLU A 145 2.85 10.47 10.25
CA GLU A 145 4.00 11.27 9.82
C GLU A 145 3.66 12.30 8.72
N ALA A 146 2.56 12.11 8.00
CA ALA A 146 2.02 13.14 7.13
C ALA A 146 1.15 14.16 7.87
N GLY A 147 0.97 14.00 9.19
CA GLY A 147 0.26 14.91 10.06
C GLY A 147 -1.24 14.62 10.23
N PHE A 148 -1.74 13.45 9.80
CA PHE A 148 -3.12 13.06 10.05
C PHE A 148 -3.31 12.52 11.46
N ARG A 149 -4.47 12.83 12.05
CA ARG A 149 -5.03 11.98 13.09
C ARG A 149 -5.59 10.72 12.41
N VAL A 150 -5.15 9.54 12.86
CA VAL A 150 -5.52 8.26 12.26
C VAL A 150 -6.42 7.48 13.20
N GLU A 151 -7.63 7.17 12.75
CA GLU A 151 -8.63 6.37 13.42
C GLU A 151 -8.91 5.09 12.62
N THR A 152 -9.69 4.16 13.19
CA THR A 152 -10.04 2.92 12.50
C THR A 152 -11.55 2.74 12.39
N TYR A 153 -11.97 2.05 11.32
CA TYR A 153 -13.35 1.56 11.17
C TYR A 153 -13.38 0.03 11.27
N PRO A 154 -14.51 -0.55 11.75
CA PRO A 154 -14.64 -2.01 11.85
C PRO A 154 -14.59 -2.65 10.47
N TYR A 155 -13.75 -3.68 10.30
CA TYR A 155 -13.60 -4.36 9.02
C TYR A 155 -13.69 -5.88 9.16
N TYR A 156 -12.84 -6.51 9.97
CA TYR A 156 -12.68 -7.95 10.02
C TYR A 156 -13.32 -8.56 11.27
N ASP A 157 -14.03 -9.69 11.09
CA ASP A 157 -14.50 -10.52 12.19
C ASP A 157 -13.69 -11.84 12.24
N PRO A 158 -12.86 -12.04 13.25
CA PRO A 158 -12.05 -13.25 13.38
C PRO A 158 -12.89 -14.52 13.63
N ARG A 159 -14.14 -14.39 14.11
CA ARG A 159 -15.01 -15.54 14.36
C ARG A 159 -15.59 -16.09 13.07
N THR A 160 -16.07 -15.21 12.19
CA THR A 160 -16.64 -15.61 10.91
C THR A 160 -15.60 -15.65 9.79
N ARG A 161 -14.40 -15.10 10.03
CA ARG A 161 -13.34 -14.87 9.03
C ARG A 161 -13.85 -14.07 7.84
N GLY A 162 -14.76 -13.15 8.07
CA GLY A 162 -15.42 -12.35 7.08
C GLY A 162 -15.34 -10.85 7.37
N ILE A 163 -16.02 -10.05 6.53
CA ILE A 163 -16.13 -8.60 6.70
C ILE A 163 -17.33 -8.28 7.59
N ARG A 164 -17.15 -7.37 8.54
CA ARG A 164 -18.23 -6.72 9.30
C ARG A 164 -18.88 -5.63 8.45
N PHE A 165 -19.36 -6.00 7.27
CA PHE A 165 -19.74 -5.05 6.23
C PHE A 165 -20.80 -4.05 6.67
N ALA A 166 -21.87 -4.50 7.33
CA ALA A 166 -22.94 -3.63 7.80
C ALA A 166 -22.42 -2.59 8.81
N GLU A 167 -21.61 -3.02 9.77
CA GLU A 167 -21.00 -2.14 10.76
C GLU A 167 -20.01 -1.16 10.13
N MET A 168 -19.24 -1.60 9.14
CA MET A 168 -18.33 -0.75 8.37
C MET A 168 -19.11 0.38 7.67
N ILE A 169 -20.19 0.04 6.96
CA ILE A 169 -21.01 1.03 6.24
C ILE A 169 -21.68 2.01 7.20
N GLU A 170 -22.25 1.52 8.31
CA GLU A 170 -22.84 2.38 9.33
C GLU A 170 -21.80 3.37 9.87
N PHE A 171 -20.63 2.86 10.26
CA PHE A 171 -19.53 3.70 10.75
C PHE A 171 -19.09 4.76 9.72
N LEU A 172 -18.88 4.36 8.48
CA LEU A 172 -18.39 5.26 7.42
C LEU A 172 -19.43 6.35 7.04
N ARG A 173 -20.72 6.10 7.24
CA ARG A 173 -21.77 7.13 7.05
C ARG A 173 -21.72 8.23 8.11
N ASP A 174 -21.26 7.89 9.31
CA ASP A 174 -21.25 8.79 10.46
C ASP A 174 -19.93 9.56 10.66
N ILE A 175 -18.89 9.26 9.85
CA ILE A 175 -17.63 10.01 9.95
C ILE A 175 -17.83 11.48 9.55
N PRO A 176 -17.09 12.42 10.17
CA PRO A 176 -17.19 13.83 9.85
C PRO A 176 -16.99 14.12 8.36
N LYS A 177 -17.73 15.09 7.85
CA LYS A 177 -17.49 15.58 6.47
C LYS A 177 -16.04 16.02 6.32
N SER A 178 -15.48 15.84 5.14
CA SER A 178 -14.07 16.11 4.84
C SER A 178 -13.08 15.15 5.53
N SER A 179 -13.53 14.02 6.04
CA SER A 179 -12.66 12.91 6.44
C SER A 179 -12.12 12.16 5.24
N VAL A 180 -11.07 11.39 5.47
CA VAL A 180 -10.45 10.51 4.47
C VAL A 180 -10.67 9.07 4.88
N ALA A 181 -11.31 8.26 4.04
CA ALA A 181 -11.41 6.82 4.21
C ALA A 181 -10.38 6.11 3.35
N LEU A 182 -9.47 5.37 3.99
CA LEU A 182 -8.50 4.51 3.31
C LEU A 182 -9.13 3.13 3.10
N LEU A 183 -9.35 2.77 1.86
CA LEU A 183 -9.95 1.50 1.45
C LEU A 183 -8.94 0.66 0.66
N HIS A 184 -8.97 -0.67 0.86
CA HIS A 184 -8.25 -1.60 0.01
C HIS A 184 -9.17 -2.01 -1.14
N ALA A 185 -8.79 -1.70 -2.37
CA ALA A 185 -9.59 -2.03 -3.55
C ALA A 185 -9.70 -3.55 -3.75
N CYS A 186 -8.63 -4.28 -3.44
CA CYS A 186 -8.54 -5.74 -3.46
C CYS A 186 -7.34 -6.21 -2.63
N CYS A 187 -7.26 -7.52 -2.39
CA CYS A 187 -6.15 -8.17 -1.67
C CYS A 187 -5.90 -7.52 -0.30
N HIS A 188 -6.97 -7.36 0.49
CA HIS A 188 -6.93 -6.66 1.77
C HIS A 188 -5.81 -7.20 2.68
N ASN A 189 -4.88 -6.34 3.03
CA ASN A 189 -3.75 -6.68 3.88
C ASN A 189 -4.01 -6.22 5.33
N PRO A 190 -3.99 -7.12 6.36
CA PRO A 190 -3.47 -8.50 6.32
C PRO A 190 -4.55 -9.59 6.17
N THR A 191 -5.84 -9.28 6.08
CA THR A 191 -6.90 -10.27 6.28
C THR A 191 -7.14 -11.20 5.09
N GLY A 192 -6.80 -10.76 3.87
CA GLY A 192 -7.11 -11.47 2.64
C GLY A 192 -8.62 -11.56 2.32
N VAL A 193 -9.45 -10.77 3.00
CA VAL A 193 -10.90 -10.76 2.81
C VAL A 193 -11.32 -9.43 2.19
N ASP A 194 -11.86 -9.50 0.99
CA ASP A 194 -12.18 -8.33 0.18
C ASP A 194 -13.67 -7.98 0.17
N ILE A 195 -13.97 -6.69 -0.01
CA ILE A 195 -15.31 -6.18 -0.32
C ILE A 195 -15.72 -6.76 -1.67
N ARG A 196 -16.91 -7.37 -1.76
CA ARG A 196 -17.42 -7.95 -3.00
C ARG A 196 -17.87 -6.87 -3.98
N GLY A 197 -17.84 -7.20 -5.28
CA GLY A 197 -18.15 -6.23 -6.33
C GLY A 197 -19.49 -5.51 -6.17
N GLU A 198 -20.54 -6.24 -5.74
CA GLU A 198 -21.86 -5.66 -5.48
C GLU A 198 -21.89 -4.74 -4.25
N GLN A 199 -21.06 -4.99 -3.24
CA GLN A 199 -20.98 -4.20 -2.02
C GLN A 199 -20.32 -2.83 -2.22
N TRP A 200 -19.49 -2.69 -3.26
CA TRP A 200 -18.88 -1.40 -3.59
C TRP A 200 -19.91 -0.32 -3.91
N LYS A 201 -21.12 -0.70 -4.37
CA LYS A 201 -22.22 0.25 -4.61
C LYS A 201 -22.74 0.92 -3.36
N ASP A 202 -22.58 0.26 -2.20
CA ASP A 202 -22.99 0.81 -0.91
C ASP A 202 -21.86 1.66 -0.28
N VAL A 203 -20.61 1.47 -0.72
CA VAL A 203 -19.42 2.20 -0.26
C VAL A 203 -19.26 3.53 -0.99
N ILE A 204 -19.64 3.60 -2.28
CA ILE A 204 -19.48 4.76 -3.17
C ILE A 204 -20.76 5.57 -3.21
#